data_ed44e8675f1b919ccff8900cc792ea82
#
_entry.id   ed44e8675f1b919ccff8900cc792ea82
#
_cell.length_a   1.000
_cell.length_b   1.000
_cell.length_c   1.000
_cell.angle_alpha   90.00
_cell.angle_beta   90.00
_cell.angle_gamma   90.00
#
_symmetry.space_group_name_H-M   'P 1'
#
loop_
_entity.id
_entity.type
_entity.pdbx_description
1 polymer ?
#
loop_
_entity_poly.entity_id
_entity_poly.type
_entity_poly.pdbx_seq_one_letter_code
_entity_poly.pdbx_strand_id
1 'polypeptide(L)'
;MIRVQNLSYSYPQKDLYKKVSFTIEDDVHCALIGTNGTGKSTLLELLKHPEEYLYDGKIVIDNIGRIGYVSQFSQLDSKEDMTVFQYISGEFVKHEQKLSDFYKKMETAVDLDEIFEEYQKELDEWNAIDGESYEVNIKKRLKLANLQKLEGQKISNLSGGEFKLVQVIREMMLSPKFLIMDEPDVFLDFEYLNALRNLINAHKGTLLVITHNRYLLNHCFNKILHMENMDVQEFDGTYIEYNYELLATKIDLEEAAAADQEEIDRQSKILEKARAKATAMDNASLGRAVHARQTLVDRLKARKTKAPFVDIKQPEIYFDLDNSVTDGNILELTDYSVAFDEQLLEHVNFEMKSTEHVAIVGGNGTGKTTMLREIFENKKDTIRMSEDAKVSMFSQITGSLYDDTKTLLEIFEEKGVGTSSDIGIYLKKYGFEGETLSQKVRELSGGEKDLFQLAVLSLEKANFLLLDEPTGHLDVYAQIALEQAISEYKGAILMVSHDYYTVANCMDYVFLVENNTVRRMSSRKFRQMIYANHFDKDYLLLEQKKKEIETRIQQLLRTNEFEKAKVLMESLEETIKKMELLR
;
A
#
# COMPACT_ATOMS: atom_id res chain seq x y z
N MET A 1 -6.41 23.50 11.03
CA MET A 1 -7.33 22.37 11.36
C MET A 1 -8.22 22.06 10.17
N ILE A 2 -8.37 20.78 9.82
CA ILE A 2 -9.28 20.34 8.77
C ILE A 2 -10.42 19.59 9.43
N ARG A 3 -11.65 19.96 9.10
CA ARG A 3 -12.85 19.33 9.66
C ARG A 3 -13.83 18.98 8.54
N VAL A 4 -14.13 17.71 8.41
CA VAL A 4 -15.14 17.16 7.51
C VAL A 4 -16.34 16.74 8.33
N GLN A 5 -17.55 17.14 7.93
CA GLN A 5 -18.79 16.87 8.66
C GLN A 5 -19.86 16.33 7.72
N ASN A 6 -20.37 15.13 8.00
CA ASN A 6 -21.44 14.45 7.27
C ASN A 6 -21.22 14.42 5.74
N LEU A 7 -19.98 14.26 5.30
CA LEU A 7 -19.63 14.21 3.89
C LEU A 7 -20.28 12.98 3.23
N SER A 8 -21.07 13.21 2.18
CA SER A 8 -21.56 12.15 1.30
C SER A 8 -21.22 12.51 -0.13
N TYR A 9 -20.66 11.55 -0.86
CA TYR A 9 -20.29 11.71 -2.25
C TYR A 9 -20.42 10.40 -3.01
N SER A 10 -20.94 10.47 -4.23
CA SER A 10 -21.10 9.31 -5.12
C SER A 10 -20.79 9.68 -6.56
N TYR A 11 -20.18 8.75 -7.28
CA TYR A 11 -20.20 8.75 -8.74
C TYR A 11 -21.53 8.19 -9.25
N PRO A 12 -21.90 8.39 -10.54
CA PRO A 12 -23.17 7.91 -11.07
C PRO A 12 -23.44 6.41 -10.86
N GLN A 13 -22.39 5.61 -10.68
CA GLN A 13 -22.47 4.14 -10.57
C GLN A 13 -22.03 3.60 -9.20
N LYS A 14 -21.47 4.45 -8.30
CA LYS A 14 -20.88 3.97 -7.04
C LYS A 14 -20.93 5.02 -5.95
N ASP A 15 -21.56 4.67 -4.82
CA ASP A 15 -21.44 5.47 -3.60
C ASP A 15 -20.03 5.31 -2.99
N LEU A 16 -19.36 6.43 -2.71
CA LEU A 16 -18.04 6.42 -2.09
C LEU A 16 -18.08 6.72 -0.61
N TYR A 17 -18.82 7.75 -0.19
CA TYR A 17 -18.92 8.18 1.21
C TYR A 17 -20.36 8.37 1.62
N LYS A 18 -20.66 8.03 2.89
CA LYS A 18 -22.00 8.15 3.45
C LYS A 18 -21.97 8.76 4.85
N LYS A 19 -22.16 10.09 4.91
CA LYS A 19 -22.15 10.89 6.16
C LYS A 19 -20.83 10.77 6.94
N VAL A 20 -19.72 10.71 6.24
CA VAL A 20 -18.39 10.64 6.84
C VAL A 20 -18.05 11.91 7.59
N SER A 21 -17.45 11.77 8.78
CA SER A 21 -16.99 12.90 9.58
C SER A 21 -15.65 12.55 10.21
N PHE A 22 -14.68 13.47 10.07
CA PHE A 22 -13.36 13.35 10.70
C PHE A 22 -12.69 14.70 10.86
N THR A 23 -11.64 14.75 11.68
CA THR A 23 -10.87 15.95 11.96
C THR A 23 -9.37 15.67 11.88
N ILE A 24 -8.61 16.58 11.28
CA ILE A 24 -7.14 16.58 11.32
C ILE A 24 -6.71 17.90 11.97
N GLU A 25 -6.04 17.80 13.11
CA GLU A 25 -5.51 18.92 13.86
C GLU A 25 -4.31 19.54 13.15
N ASP A 26 -3.93 20.77 13.55
CA ASP A 26 -2.73 21.41 13.01
C ASP A 26 -1.47 20.65 13.48
N ASP A 27 -0.45 20.63 12.62
CA ASP A 27 0.85 20.01 12.85
C ASP A 27 0.80 18.49 13.09
N VAL A 28 -0.28 17.81 12.68
CA VAL A 28 -0.44 16.36 12.75
C VAL A 28 -0.03 15.71 11.44
N HIS A 29 0.75 14.63 11.52
CA HIS A 29 1.05 13.75 10.39
C HIS A 29 0.04 12.60 10.34
N CYS A 30 -0.86 12.66 9.39
CA CYS A 30 -1.98 11.73 9.23
C CYS A 30 -1.76 10.80 8.04
N ALA A 31 -1.93 9.49 8.24
CA ALA A 31 -2.01 8.52 7.15
C ALA A 31 -3.47 8.17 6.84
N LEU A 32 -3.83 8.17 5.56
CA LEU A 32 -5.11 7.68 5.06
C LEU A 32 -4.92 6.28 4.47
N ILE A 33 -5.49 5.28 5.13
CA ILE A 33 -5.42 3.87 4.74
C ILE A 33 -6.81 3.31 4.40
N GLY A 34 -6.85 2.16 3.75
CA GLY A 34 -8.09 1.45 3.38
C GLY A 34 -7.87 0.60 2.14
N THR A 35 -8.81 -0.29 1.82
CA THR A 35 -8.72 -1.13 0.64
C THR A 35 -8.73 -0.32 -0.66
N ASN A 36 -8.23 -0.90 -1.75
CA ASN A 36 -8.24 -0.26 -3.04
C ASN A 36 -9.68 -0.01 -3.52
N GLY A 37 -9.90 1.11 -4.23
CA GLY A 37 -11.22 1.48 -4.73
C GLY A 37 -12.20 2.06 -3.69
N THR A 38 -11.80 2.32 -2.44
CA THR A 38 -12.64 2.97 -1.41
C THR A 38 -12.81 4.48 -1.62
N GLY A 39 -12.02 5.08 -2.53
CA GLY A 39 -12.13 6.51 -2.84
C GLY A 39 -11.10 7.41 -2.16
N LYS A 40 -9.99 6.86 -1.63
CA LYS A 40 -8.95 7.65 -0.94
C LYS A 40 -8.45 8.84 -1.76
N SER A 41 -8.05 8.65 -3.00
CA SER A 41 -7.58 9.74 -3.89
C SER A 41 -8.70 10.74 -4.21
N THR A 42 -9.95 10.28 -4.34
CA THR A 42 -11.11 11.17 -4.51
C THR A 42 -11.32 12.07 -3.28
N LEU A 43 -11.08 11.55 -2.07
CA LEU A 43 -11.14 12.37 -0.86
C LEU A 43 -10.07 13.46 -0.87
N LEU A 44 -8.84 13.15 -1.32
CA LEU A 44 -7.79 14.17 -1.44
C LEU A 44 -8.16 15.27 -2.44
N GLU A 45 -8.75 14.92 -3.57
CA GLU A 45 -9.21 15.91 -4.55
C GLU A 45 -10.37 16.77 -4.00
N LEU A 46 -11.33 16.18 -3.28
CA LEU A 46 -12.39 16.92 -2.60
C LEU A 46 -11.85 17.89 -1.53
N LEU A 47 -10.80 17.53 -0.82
CA LEU A 47 -10.15 18.40 0.16
C LEU A 47 -9.37 19.54 -0.51
N LYS A 48 -8.80 19.28 -1.69
CA LYS A 48 -8.00 20.25 -2.45
C LYS A 48 -8.84 21.26 -3.19
N HIS A 49 -9.93 20.81 -3.83
CA HIS A 49 -10.81 21.61 -4.69
C HIS A 49 -12.29 21.38 -4.35
N PRO A 50 -12.73 21.68 -3.12
CA PRO A 50 -14.10 21.38 -2.71
C PRO A 50 -15.16 22.10 -3.58
N GLU A 51 -14.81 23.22 -4.20
CA GLU A 51 -15.68 23.99 -5.10
C GLU A 51 -15.95 23.32 -6.45
N GLU A 52 -15.14 22.37 -6.86
CA GLU A 52 -15.29 21.68 -8.16
C GLU A 52 -16.24 20.48 -8.10
N TYR A 53 -16.63 20.06 -6.89
CA TYR A 53 -17.41 18.85 -6.67
C TYR A 53 -18.77 19.13 -6.03
N LEU A 54 -19.78 18.35 -6.44
CA LEU A 54 -21.09 18.34 -5.82
C LEU A 54 -21.13 17.24 -4.75
N TYR A 55 -21.17 17.63 -3.48
CA TYR A 55 -21.25 16.73 -2.33
C TYR A 55 -22.22 17.24 -1.28
N ASP A 56 -22.75 16.36 -0.45
CA ASP A 56 -23.50 16.71 0.75
C ASP A 56 -22.57 16.77 1.96
N GLY A 57 -22.87 17.67 2.91
CA GLY A 57 -22.07 17.85 4.11
C GLY A 57 -21.23 19.14 4.08
N LYS A 58 -20.19 19.18 4.89
CA LYS A 58 -19.36 20.39 5.03
C LYS A 58 -17.88 20.03 5.16
N ILE A 59 -17.05 20.67 4.36
CA ILE A 59 -15.57 20.66 4.48
C ILE A 59 -15.15 22.05 4.96
N VAL A 60 -14.45 22.12 6.09
CA VAL A 60 -13.90 23.34 6.65
C VAL A 60 -12.42 23.16 6.84
N ILE A 61 -11.63 24.02 6.24
CA ILE A 61 -10.19 24.06 6.40
C ILE A 61 -9.86 25.44 6.95
N ASP A 62 -9.52 25.51 8.25
CA ASP A 62 -9.27 26.77 8.95
C ASP A 62 -7.88 27.31 8.59
N ASN A 63 -7.79 28.64 8.43
CA ASN A 63 -6.51 29.36 8.20
C ASN A 63 -5.65 28.81 7.05
N ILE A 64 -6.27 28.57 5.90
CA ILE A 64 -5.51 28.07 4.77
C ILE A 64 -4.69 29.18 4.14
N GLY A 65 -3.35 29.00 4.30
CA GLY A 65 -2.44 29.45 3.28
C GLY A 65 -2.50 28.50 2.06
N ARG A 66 -1.37 28.24 1.46
CA ARG A 66 -1.25 27.31 0.35
C ARG A 66 -1.48 25.85 0.81
N ILE A 67 -2.27 25.10 0.04
CA ILE A 67 -2.31 23.63 0.09
C ILE A 67 -1.22 23.12 -0.86
N GLY A 68 -0.27 22.35 -0.35
CA GLY A 68 0.70 21.62 -1.17
C GLY A 68 0.12 20.28 -1.62
N TYR A 69 0.46 19.85 -2.83
CA TYR A 69 -0.02 18.57 -3.36
C TYR A 69 1.05 17.83 -4.15
N VAL A 70 1.27 16.57 -3.79
CA VAL A 70 2.14 15.63 -4.52
C VAL A 70 1.26 14.51 -5.06
N SER A 71 1.07 14.47 -6.38
CA SER A 71 0.23 13.45 -7.05
C SER A 71 0.94 12.11 -7.18
N GLN A 72 0.16 11.04 -7.33
CA GLN A 72 0.67 9.69 -7.57
C GLN A 72 1.51 9.61 -8.86
N PHE A 73 0.97 10.13 -9.97
CA PHE A 73 1.64 10.13 -11.26
C PHE A 73 2.25 11.50 -11.55
N SER A 74 3.55 11.50 -11.73
CA SER A 74 4.31 12.68 -12.09
C SER A 74 4.45 12.74 -13.60
N GLN A 75 3.65 13.57 -14.29
CA GLN A 75 3.94 13.88 -15.69
C GLN A 75 5.15 14.80 -15.75
N LEU A 76 6.15 14.40 -16.51
CA LEU A 76 7.25 15.27 -16.94
C LEU A 76 6.68 16.25 -17.97
N ASP A 77 6.01 17.30 -17.49
CA ASP A 77 5.58 18.39 -18.37
C ASP A 77 6.82 19.20 -18.80
N SER A 78 6.80 19.70 -20.05
CA SER A 78 7.55 20.80 -20.72
C SER A 78 8.78 21.46 -20.03
N LYS A 79 9.26 20.95 -18.90
CA LYS A 79 10.38 21.48 -18.09
C LYS A 79 11.66 20.61 -18.16
N GLU A 80 11.75 19.75 -19.17
CA GLU A 80 12.82 18.75 -19.33
C GLU A 80 14.24 19.33 -19.33
N ASP A 81 14.40 20.58 -19.76
CA ASP A 81 15.71 21.24 -19.80
C ASP A 81 16.12 21.95 -18.51
N MET A 82 15.26 22.01 -17.48
CA MET A 82 15.58 22.63 -16.20
C MET A 82 16.47 21.73 -15.34
N THR A 83 17.38 22.33 -14.57
CA THR A 83 18.10 21.62 -13.52
C THR A 83 17.20 21.38 -12.31
N VAL A 84 17.56 20.41 -11.44
CA VAL A 84 16.88 20.14 -10.18
C VAL A 84 16.75 21.41 -9.34
N PHE A 85 17.83 22.18 -9.23
CA PHE A 85 17.80 23.44 -8.47
C PHE A 85 16.80 24.43 -9.09
N GLN A 86 16.82 24.64 -10.40
CA GLN A 86 15.89 25.54 -11.10
C GLN A 86 14.43 25.10 -10.95
N TYR A 87 14.17 23.79 -10.95
CA TYR A 87 12.83 23.26 -10.77
C TYR A 87 12.29 23.54 -9.37
N ILE A 88 13.11 23.34 -8.33
CA ILE A 88 12.71 23.60 -6.95
C ILE A 88 12.58 25.10 -6.68
N SER A 89 13.52 25.92 -7.19
CA SER A 89 13.57 27.36 -6.95
C SER A 89 12.59 28.18 -7.78
N GLY A 90 11.90 27.58 -8.76
CA GLY A 90 11.12 28.31 -9.76
C GLY A 90 10.06 29.26 -9.21
N GLU A 91 9.38 28.93 -8.11
CA GLU A 91 8.40 29.84 -7.47
C GLU A 91 9.12 30.98 -6.72
N PHE A 92 10.24 30.69 -6.07
CA PHE A 92 11.06 31.72 -5.39
C PHE A 92 11.57 32.77 -6.36
N VAL A 93 12.08 32.35 -7.51
CA VAL A 93 12.54 33.27 -8.57
C VAL A 93 11.40 34.15 -9.10
N LYS A 94 10.17 33.62 -9.18
CA LYS A 94 9.01 34.43 -9.57
C LYS A 94 8.67 35.51 -8.53
N HIS A 95 8.74 35.18 -7.23
CA HIS A 95 8.54 36.13 -6.16
C HIS A 95 9.63 37.21 -6.15
N GLU A 96 10.91 36.85 -6.32
CA GLU A 96 12.00 37.81 -6.45
C GLU A 96 11.80 38.78 -7.62
N GLN A 97 11.39 38.25 -8.77
CA GLN A 97 11.09 39.08 -9.95
C GLN A 97 9.96 40.07 -9.68
N LYS A 98 8.86 39.62 -9.09
CA LYS A 98 7.74 40.48 -8.73
C LYS A 98 8.14 41.58 -7.74
N LEU A 99 8.87 41.23 -6.69
CA LEU A 99 9.38 42.20 -5.72
C LEU A 99 10.30 43.23 -6.40
N SER A 100 11.20 42.78 -7.28
CA SER A 100 12.05 43.69 -8.07
C SER A 100 11.25 44.60 -9.00
N ASP A 101 10.17 44.10 -9.61
CA ASP A 101 9.33 44.91 -10.49
C ASP A 101 8.49 45.93 -9.70
N PHE A 102 8.05 45.61 -8.50
CA PHE A 102 7.41 46.56 -7.61
C PHE A 102 8.38 47.68 -7.18
N TYR A 103 9.64 47.39 -6.87
CA TYR A 103 10.65 48.41 -6.60
C TYR A 103 10.81 49.37 -7.77
N LYS A 104 10.93 48.86 -9.01
CA LYS A 104 11.03 49.70 -10.22
C LYS A 104 9.78 50.56 -10.44
N LYS A 105 8.57 50.01 -10.19
CA LYS A 105 7.32 50.75 -10.30
C LYS A 105 7.23 51.88 -9.27
N MET A 106 7.69 51.67 -8.03
CA MET A 106 7.71 52.66 -6.98
C MET A 106 8.64 53.83 -7.31
N GLU A 107 9.78 53.60 -8.04
CA GLU A 107 10.66 54.68 -8.46
C GLU A 107 10.05 55.67 -9.48
N THR A 108 9.00 55.24 -10.20
CA THR A 108 8.40 56.02 -11.31
C THR A 108 6.96 56.44 -11.06
N ALA A 109 6.31 55.93 -10.03
CA ALA A 109 4.89 56.15 -9.74
C ALA A 109 4.64 57.51 -9.07
N VAL A 110 3.52 58.12 -9.43
CA VAL A 110 3.01 59.37 -8.80
C VAL A 110 2.13 59.07 -7.57
N ASP A 111 1.43 57.92 -7.62
CA ASP A 111 0.64 57.41 -6.50
C ASP A 111 1.27 56.07 -6.02
N LEU A 112 1.62 56.03 -4.74
CA LEU A 112 2.37 54.90 -4.15
C LEU A 112 1.49 53.96 -3.34
N ASP A 113 0.27 54.39 -2.92
CA ASP A 113 -0.49 53.68 -1.91
C ASP A 113 -0.91 52.28 -2.38
N GLU A 114 -1.47 52.16 -3.60
CA GLU A 114 -1.89 50.85 -4.17
C GLU A 114 -0.68 49.93 -4.46
N ILE A 115 0.41 50.51 -4.99
CA ILE A 115 1.64 49.73 -5.29
C ILE A 115 2.28 49.22 -3.99
N PHE A 116 2.23 50.02 -2.93
CA PHE A 116 2.79 49.65 -1.63
C PHE A 116 1.98 48.52 -0.96
N GLU A 117 0.66 48.55 -1.06
CA GLU A 117 -0.18 47.44 -0.57
C GLU A 117 0.10 46.13 -1.29
N GLU A 118 0.21 46.16 -2.64
CA GLU A 118 0.58 44.98 -3.44
C GLU A 118 1.97 44.47 -3.12
N TYR A 119 2.95 45.38 -2.97
CA TYR A 119 4.30 45.03 -2.57
C TYR A 119 4.34 44.38 -1.18
N GLN A 120 3.63 44.93 -0.21
CA GLN A 120 3.58 44.40 1.14
C GLN A 120 2.99 42.98 1.14
N LYS A 121 1.94 42.77 0.38
CA LYS A 121 1.33 41.44 0.23
C LYS A 121 2.33 40.43 -0.38
N GLU A 122 3.05 40.79 -1.44
CA GLU A 122 4.07 39.93 -2.07
C GLU A 122 5.24 39.66 -1.10
N LEU A 123 5.63 40.66 -0.30
CA LEU A 123 6.66 40.53 0.72
C LEU A 123 6.23 39.59 1.85
N ASP A 124 4.97 39.67 2.28
CA ASP A 124 4.42 38.76 3.28
C ASP A 124 4.38 37.30 2.76
N GLU A 125 4.02 37.10 1.49
CA GLU A 125 4.08 35.78 0.84
C GLU A 125 5.52 35.27 0.75
N TRP A 126 6.48 36.12 0.36
CA TRP A 126 7.92 35.82 0.34
C TRP A 126 8.46 35.41 1.71
N ASN A 127 8.11 36.14 2.75
CA ASN A 127 8.52 35.84 4.12
C ASN A 127 7.87 34.54 4.63
N ALA A 128 6.64 34.27 4.26
CA ALA A 128 5.93 33.05 4.65
C ALA A 128 6.59 31.76 4.12
N ILE A 129 7.29 31.85 2.98
CA ILE A 129 8.04 30.73 2.40
C ILE A 129 9.54 30.73 2.75
N ASP A 130 9.99 31.60 3.66
CA ASP A 130 11.42 31.78 4.02
C ASP A 130 12.28 32.08 2.78
N GLY A 131 11.80 33.04 1.97
CA GLY A 131 12.37 33.36 0.67
C GLY A 131 13.82 33.82 0.72
N GLU A 132 14.25 34.55 1.75
CA GLU A 132 15.65 34.99 1.87
C GLU A 132 16.67 33.85 1.98
N SER A 133 16.23 32.71 2.49
CA SER A 133 17.08 31.55 2.77
C SER A 133 16.87 30.36 1.80
N TYR A 134 16.07 30.55 0.73
CA TYR A 134 15.61 29.42 -0.08
C TYR A 134 16.74 28.60 -0.69
N GLU A 135 17.82 29.20 -1.16
CA GLU A 135 18.97 28.48 -1.75
C GLU A 135 19.63 27.54 -0.73
N VAL A 136 19.84 28.05 0.50
CA VAL A 136 20.44 27.25 1.59
C VAL A 136 19.49 26.13 2.01
N ASN A 137 18.20 26.43 2.07
CA ASN A 137 17.16 25.47 2.46
C ASN A 137 16.99 24.36 1.41
N ILE A 138 17.04 24.68 0.11
CA ILE A 138 17.07 23.68 -0.98
C ILE A 138 18.25 22.73 -0.78
N LYS A 139 19.47 23.25 -0.58
CA LYS A 139 20.66 22.42 -0.37
C LYS A 139 20.56 21.52 0.86
N LYS A 140 19.99 22.05 1.97
CA LYS A 140 19.72 21.25 3.17
C LYS A 140 18.74 20.12 2.90
N ARG A 141 17.63 20.38 2.17
CA ARG A 141 16.62 19.36 1.84
C ARG A 141 17.17 18.31 0.89
N LEU A 142 17.93 18.71 -0.15
CA LEU A 142 18.63 17.78 -1.04
C LEU A 142 19.60 16.89 -0.28
N LYS A 143 20.34 17.46 0.70
CA LYS A 143 21.25 16.68 1.56
C LYS A 143 20.49 15.70 2.44
N LEU A 144 19.34 16.09 3.02
CA LEU A 144 18.50 15.21 3.83
C LEU A 144 17.98 14.02 3.04
N ALA A 145 17.74 14.21 1.74
CA ALA A 145 17.29 13.19 0.81
C ALA A 145 18.41 12.42 0.09
N ASN A 146 19.68 12.65 0.42
CA ASN A 146 20.85 12.11 -0.30
C ASN A 146 20.92 12.48 -1.79
N LEU A 147 20.25 13.55 -2.21
CA LEU A 147 20.15 14.01 -3.60
C LEU A 147 21.10 15.18 -3.93
N GLN A 148 22.05 15.54 -3.07
CA GLN A 148 22.92 16.70 -3.27
C GLN A 148 23.75 16.65 -4.57
N LYS A 149 24.07 15.46 -5.08
CA LYS A 149 24.80 15.27 -6.34
C LYS A 149 23.95 15.61 -7.58
N LEU A 150 22.63 15.67 -7.42
CA LEU A 150 21.67 15.90 -8.51
C LEU A 150 21.34 17.38 -8.70
N GLU A 151 21.79 18.29 -7.82
CA GLU A 151 21.45 19.73 -7.82
C GLU A 151 21.57 20.38 -9.21
N GLY A 152 22.66 20.10 -9.92
CA GLY A 152 22.95 20.63 -11.25
C GLY A 152 22.50 19.75 -12.42
N GLN A 153 21.92 18.58 -12.16
CA GLN A 153 21.45 17.68 -13.22
C GLN A 153 20.10 18.14 -13.80
N LYS A 154 19.88 17.82 -15.07
CA LYS A 154 18.58 18.05 -15.72
C LYS A 154 17.53 17.09 -15.18
N ILE A 155 16.30 17.57 -15.04
CA ILE A 155 15.14 16.75 -14.60
C ILE A 155 14.93 15.55 -15.52
N SER A 156 15.13 15.71 -16.83
CA SER A 156 15.01 14.63 -17.82
C SER A 156 15.94 13.44 -17.57
N ASN A 157 17.01 13.64 -16.82
CA ASN A 157 18.00 12.59 -16.54
C ASN A 157 17.75 11.87 -15.20
N LEU A 158 16.71 12.28 -14.47
CA LEU A 158 16.37 11.67 -13.19
C LEU A 158 15.58 10.37 -13.38
N SER A 159 15.84 9.40 -12.50
CA SER A 159 14.95 8.26 -12.34
C SER A 159 13.58 8.71 -11.79
N GLY A 160 12.55 7.88 -11.97
CA GLY A 160 11.21 8.18 -11.44
C GLY A 160 11.19 8.43 -9.94
N GLY A 161 11.97 7.67 -9.17
CA GLY A 161 12.09 7.84 -7.72
C GLY A 161 12.80 9.13 -7.32
N GLU A 162 13.91 9.49 -7.99
CA GLU A 162 14.60 10.75 -7.77
C GLU A 162 13.72 11.96 -8.08
N PHE A 163 13.01 11.90 -9.21
CA PHE A 163 12.09 12.98 -9.58
C PHE A 163 10.94 13.12 -8.58
N LYS A 164 10.40 12.01 -8.08
CA LYS A 164 9.36 12.01 -7.04
C LYS A 164 9.85 12.73 -5.77
N LEU A 165 11.04 12.41 -5.28
CA LEU A 165 11.62 13.11 -4.12
C LEU A 165 11.87 14.60 -4.37
N VAL A 166 12.32 14.96 -5.58
CA VAL A 166 12.49 16.36 -5.98
C VAL A 166 11.16 17.11 -5.95
N GLN A 167 10.05 16.47 -6.38
CA GLN A 167 8.70 17.05 -6.27
C GLN A 167 8.26 17.24 -4.82
N VAL A 168 8.49 16.24 -3.96
CA VAL A 168 8.22 16.34 -2.52
C VAL A 168 9.00 17.51 -1.91
N ILE A 169 10.29 17.61 -2.21
CA ILE A 169 11.13 18.73 -1.74
C ILE A 169 10.57 20.07 -2.21
N ARG A 170 10.21 20.19 -3.50
CA ARG A 170 9.64 21.41 -4.07
C ARG A 170 8.39 21.86 -3.32
N GLU A 171 7.45 20.94 -3.09
CA GLU A 171 6.22 21.29 -2.37
C GLU A 171 6.49 21.66 -0.90
N MET A 172 7.41 20.96 -0.23
CA MET A 172 7.80 21.25 1.15
C MET A 172 8.55 22.59 1.28
N MET A 173 9.32 22.99 0.27
CA MET A 173 10.04 24.27 0.26
C MET A 173 9.10 25.47 0.27
N LEU A 174 7.91 25.35 -0.26
CA LEU A 174 6.89 26.41 -0.28
C LEU A 174 6.11 26.50 1.04
N SER A 175 6.57 25.81 2.07
CA SER A 175 6.05 25.84 3.44
C SER A 175 4.53 25.77 3.53
N PRO A 176 3.86 24.81 2.85
CA PRO A 176 2.42 24.69 2.91
C PRO A 176 1.98 24.36 4.33
N LYS A 177 0.94 25.02 4.83
CA LYS A 177 0.33 24.68 6.12
C LYS A 177 -0.33 23.31 6.11
N PHE A 178 -0.81 22.90 4.95
CA PHE A 178 -1.37 21.59 4.71
C PHE A 178 -0.75 20.98 3.44
N LEU A 179 -0.09 19.85 3.59
CA LEU A 179 0.52 19.11 2.51
C LEU A 179 -0.18 17.77 2.32
N ILE A 180 -0.69 17.55 1.13
CA ILE A 180 -1.34 16.32 0.70
C ILE A 180 -0.38 15.54 -0.18
N MET A 181 -0.21 14.23 0.07
CA MET A 181 0.57 13.35 -0.79
C MET A 181 -0.24 12.10 -1.13
N ASP A 182 -0.35 11.79 -2.42
CA ASP A 182 -1.01 10.58 -2.91
C ASP A 182 0.04 9.58 -3.37
N GLU A 183 0.22 8.51 -2.59
CA GLU A 183 1.19 7.43 -2.80
C GLU A 183 2.60 7.94 -3.20
N PRO A 184 3.25 8.76 -2.34
CA PRO A 184 4.56 9.33 -2.65
C PRO A 184 5.70 8.30 -2.68
N ASP A 185 5.45 7.10 -2.19
CA ASP A 185 6.38 5.98 -2.05
C ASP A 185 6.41 5.04 -3.25
N VAL A 186 5.47 5.17 -4.18
CA VAL A 186 5.44 4.34 -5.39
C VAL A 186 6.71 4.57 -6.23
N PHE A 187 7.33 3.48 -6.71
CA PHE A 187 8.59 3.44 -7.46
C PHE A 187 9.86 3.85 -6.68
N LEU A 188 9.80 4.05 -5.35
CA LEU A 188 10.98 4.31 -4.54
C LEU A 188 11.67 3.00 -4.16
N ASP A 189 12.98 2.93 -4.40
CA ASP A 189 13.79 1.89 -3.77
C ASP A 189 14.01 2.18 -2.28
N PHE A 190 14.64 1.27 -1.58
CA PHE A 190 14.78 1.37 -0.13
C PHE A 190 15.57 2.61 0.33
N GLU A 191 16.57 3.05 -0.43
CA GLU A 191 17.35 4.26 -0.12
C GLU A 191 16.48 5.51 -0.23
N TYR A 192 15.72 5.64 -1.33
CA TYR A 192 14.82 6.76 -1.55
C TYR A 192 13.60 6.72 -0.63
N LEU A 193 13.13 5.54 -0.26
CA LEU A 193 12.07 5.40 0.75
C LEU A 193 12.52 5.94 2.13
N ASN A 194 13.75 5.65 2.52
CA ASN A 194 14.35 6.21 3.73
C ASN A 194 14.53 7.73 3.64
N ALA A 195 14.92 8.24 2.47
CA ALA A 195 14.98 9.67 2.21
C ALA A 195 13.61 10.34 2.35
N LEU A 196 12.56 9.73 1.79
CA LEU A 196 11.17 10.21 1.95
C LEU A 196 10.74 10.24 3.42
N ARG A 197 11.02 9.18 4.20
CA ARG A 197 10.79 9.16 5.66
C ARG A 197 11.44 10.35 6.35
N ASN A 198 12.72 10.63 6.04
CA ASN A 198 13.45 11.73 6.65
C ASN A 198 12.83 13.09 6.29
N LEU A 199 12.38 13.26 5.05
CA LEU A 199 11.68 14.47 4.61
C LEU A 199 10.34 14.65 5.34
N ILE A 200 9.53 13.58 5.44
CA ILE A 200 8.26 13.60 6.16
C ILE A 200 8.49 13.98 7.63
N ASN A 201 9.39 13.30 8.33
CA ASN A 201 9.65 13.56 9.75
C ASN A 201 10.26 14.96 10.02
N ALA A 202 10.91 15.57 9.03
CA ALA A 202 11.43 16.93 9.13
C ALA A 202 10.37 18.01 8.79
N HIS A 203 9.20 17.63 8.27
CA HIS A 203 8.12 18.57 8.00
C HIS A 203 7.41 18.96 9.29
N LYS A 204 7.07 20.25 9.45
CA LYS A 204 6.45 20.77 10.69
C LYS A 204 4.96 21.11 10.52
N GLY A 205 4.45 21.14 9.29
CA GLY A 205 3.05 21.42 9.02
C GLY A 205 2.17 20.19 9.07
N THR A 206 0.88 20.38 8.88
CA THR A 206 -0.11 19.30 8.79
C THR A 206 0.09 18.50 7.53
N LEU A 207 0.10 17.18 7.65
CA LEU A 207 0.34 16.24 6.57
C LEU A 207 -0.80 15.25 6.45
N LEU A 208 -1.29 15.00 5.22
CA LEU A 208 -2.21 13.90 4.91
C LEU A 208 -1.61 13.08 3.77
N VAL A 209 -1.28 11.83 4.05
CA VAL A 209 -0.59 10.95 3.09
C VAL A 209 -1.40 9.68 2.87
N ILE A 210 -1.71 9.37 1.62
CA ILE A 210 -2.11 8.02 1.24
C ILE A 210 -0.84 7.22 1.02
N THR A 211 -0.67 6.14 1.74
CA THR A 211 0.43 5.19 1.53
C THR A 211 0.01 3.78 1.95
N HIS A 212 0.49 2.81 1.22
CA HIS A 212 0.38 1.39 1.56
C HIS A 212 1.72 0.81 2.05
N ASN A 213 2.74 1.66 2.13
CA ASN A 213 4.07 1.26 2.56
C ASN A 213 4.15 1.15 4.08
N ARG A 214 4.25 -0.07 4.59
CA ARG A 214 4.29 -0.36 6.03
C ARG A 214 5.50 0.27 6.75
N TYR A 215 6.61 0.49 6.03
CA TYR A 215 7.76 1.18 6.60
C TYR A 215 7.44 2.64 6.94
N LEU A 216 6.79 3.37 6.03
CA LEU A 216 6.36 4.74 6.31
C LEU A 216 5.26 4.78 7.37
N LEU A 217 4.27 3.89 7.28
CA LEU A 217 3.17 3.80 8.26
C LEU A 217 3.71 3.62 9.68
N ASN A 218 4.71 2.78 9.87
CA ASN A 218 5.30 2.53 11.17
C ASN A 218 6.16 3.69 11.71
N HIS A 219 6.64 4.63 10.87
CA HIS A 219 7.69 5.56 11.28
C HIS A 219 7.37 7.05 11.09
N CYS A 220 6.28 7.40 10.42
CA CYS A 220 6.03 8.78 10.01
C CYS A 220 4.75 9.40 10.57
N PHE A 221 3.80 8.61 11.02
CA PHE A 221 2.44 9.10 11.31
C PHE A 221 2.08 8.90 12.78
N ASN A 222 1.27 9.82 13.29
CA ASN A 222 0.74 9.83 14.64
C ASN A 222 -0.81 9.91 14.67
N LYS A 223 -1.44 9.88 13.50
CA LYS A 223 -2.89 9.76 13.32
C LYS A 223 -3.17 8.88 12.10
N ILE A 224 -4.14 7.99 12.23
CA ILE A 224 -4.60 7.12 11.13
C ILE A 224 -6.06 7.43 10.83
N LEU A 225 -6.38 7.66 9.56
CA LEU A 225 -7.74 7.64 9.03
C LEU A 225 -7.91 6.34 8.26
N HIS A 226 -8.77 5.48 8.75
CA HIS A 226 -9.11 4.22 8.09
C HIS A 226 -10.41 4.36 7.32
N MET A 227 -10.33 4.25 6.00
CA MET A 227 -11.48 4.36 5.09
C MET A 227 -11.91 2.97 4.63
N GLU A 228 -13.11 2.56 5.03
CA GLU A 228 -13.70 1.28 4.64
C GLU A 228 -15.23 1.36 4.67
N ASN A 229 -15.91 0.58 3.81
CA ASN A 229 -17.38 0.47 3.79
C ASN A 229 -18.13 1.82 3.74
N MET A 230 -17.64 2.77 2.94
CA MET A 230 -18.20 4.13 2.78
C MET A 230 -18.13 5.01 4.04
N ASP A 231 -17.31 4.64 5.00
CA ASP A 231 -17.10 5.37 6.26
C ASP A 231 -15.61 5.60 6.53
N VAL A 232 -15.29 6.52 7.44
CA VAL A 232 -13.92 6.82 7.89
C VAL A 232 -13.87 6.76 9.40
N GLN A 233 -12.97 5.96 9.94
CA GLN A 233 -12.65 5.94 11.37
C GLN A 233 -11.34 6.67 11.63
N GLU A 234 -11.37 7.50 12.68
CA GLU A 234 -10.19 8.19 13.20
C GLU A 234 -9.54 7.35 14.29
N PHE A 235 -8.23 7.29 14.27
CA PHE A 235 -7.43 6.72 15.33
C PHE A 235 -6.26 7.67 15.64
N ASP A 236 -6.20 8.15 16.89
CA ASP A 236 -5.13 9.01 17.39
C ASP A 236 -4.03 8.11 17.98
N GLY A 237 -2.94 7.95 17.25
CA GLY A 237 -1.83 7.09 17.62
C GLY A 237 -1.03 6.61 16.42
N THR A 238 -0.06 5.77 16.68
CA THR A 238 0.81 5.18 15.67
C THR A 238 0.10 4.04 14.92
N TYR A 239 0.62 3.68 13.74
CA TYR A 239 0.10 2.53 12.99
C TYR A 239 0.24 1.19 13.76
N ILE A 240 1.24 1.08 14.62
CA ILE A 240 1.44 -0.12 15.47
C ILE A 240 0.32 -0.22 16.52
N GLU A 241 -0.02 0.89 17.17
CA GLU A 241 -1.12 0.97 18.15
C GLU A 241 -2.47 0.75 17.48
N TYR A 242 -2.68 1.34 16.29
CA TYR A 242 -3.87 1.09 15.47
C TYR A 242 -4.08 -0.40 15.20
N ASN A 243 -3.03 -1.11 14.74
CA ASN A 243 -3.14 -2.55 14.48
C ASN A 243 -3.41 -3.36 15.76
N TYR A 244 -2.86 -2.94 16.89
CA TYR A 244 -3.14 -3.55 18.18
C TYR A 244 -4.61 -3.40 18.57
N GLU A 245 -5.18 -2.19 18.48
CA GLU A 245 -6.61 -1.95 18.77
C GLU A 245 -7.52 -2.69 17.80
N LEU A 246 -7.17 -2.70 16.51
CA LEU A 246 -7.92 -3.46 15.51
C LEU A 246 -7.95 -4.96 15.86
N LEU A 247 -6.83 -5.52 16.27
CA LEU A 247 -6.72 -6.93 16.66
C LEU A 247 -7.50 -7.23 17.95
N ALA A 248 -7.42 -6.34 18.95
CA ALA A 248 -8.19 -6.46 20.20
C ALA A 248 -9.70 -6.44 19.93
N THR A 249 -10.17 -5.46 19.15
CA THR A 249 -11.56 -5.34 18.74
C THR A 249 -12.01 -6.58 17.95
N LYS A 250 -11.15 -7.12 17.08
CA LYS A 250 -11.45 -8.34 16.33
C LYS A 250 -11.65 -9.54 17.24
N ILE A 251 -10.83 -9.72 18.27
CA ILE A 251 -10.99 -10.82 19.25
C ILE A 251 -12.35 -10.73 19.93
N ASP A 252 -12.72 -9.55 20.44
CA ASP A 252 -13.98 -9.36 21.16
C ASP A 252 -15.21 -9.59 20.26
N LEU A 253 -15.13 -9.16 19.00
CA LEU A 253 -16.21 -9.33 18.03
C LEU A 253 -16.34 -10.76 17.53
N GLU A 254 -15.25 -11.47 17.29
CA GLU A 254 -15.28 -12.88 16.93
C GLU A 254 -15.80 -13.75 18.07
N GLU A 255 -15.43 -13.43 19.32
CA GLU A 255 -15.99 -14.09 20.52
C GLU A 255 -17.49 -13.85 20.63
N ALA A 256 -17.96 -12.61 20.48
CA ALA A 256 -19.39 -12.29 20.50
C ALA A 256 -20.14 -12.97 19.34
N ALA A 257 -19.55 -13.00 18.15
CA ALA A 257 -20.13 -13.67 16.98
C ALA A 257 -20.19 -15.19 17.14
N ALA A 258 -19.20 -15.80 17.80
CA ALA A 258 -19.20 -17.23 18.14
C ALA A 258 -20.31 -17.56 19.15
N ALA A 259 -20.45 -16.74 20.20
CA ALA A 259 -21.53 -16.88 21.19
C ALA A 259 -22.93 -16.71 20.55
N ASP A 260 -23.12 -15.72 19.69
CA ASP A 260 -24.35 -15.53 18.92
C ASP A 260 -24.65 -16.76 18.04
N GLN A 261 -23.64 -17.32 17.38
CA GLN A 261 -23.78 -18.50 16.52
C GLN A 261 -24.16 -19.74 17.33
N GLU A 262 -23.53 -19.94 18.48
CA GLU A 262 -23.86 -21.07 19.38
C GLU A 262 -25.31 -21.01 19.85
N GLU A 263 -25.81 -19.82 20.23
CA GLU A 263 -27.20 -19.63 20.62
C GLU A 263 -28.18 -19.85 19.43
N ILE A 264 -27.85 -19.35 18.23
CA ILE A 264 -28.62 -19.61 17.00
C ILE A 264 -28.69 -21.12 16.72
N ASP A 265 -27.60 -21.84 16.82
CA ASP A 265 -27.52 -23.28 16.57
C ASP A 265 -28.33 -24.06 17.63
N ARG A 266 -28.24 -23.65 18.89
CA ARG A 266 -29.04 -24.21 19.98
C ARG A 266 -30.54 -24.05 19.74
N GLN A 267 -30.97 -22.83 19.38
CA GLN A 267 -32.37 -22.53 19.10
C GLN A 267 -32.85 -23.22 17.82
N SER A 268 -32.01 -23.34 16.81
CA SER A 268 -32.31 -24.06 15.56
C SER A 268 -32.51 -25.55 15.80
N LYS A 269 -31.68 -26.22 16.61
CA LYS A 269 -31.85 -27.62 17.01
C LYS A 269 -33.17 -27.85 17.78
N ILE A 270 -33.56 -26.89 18.64
CA ILE A 270 -34.83 -26.96 19.38
C ILE A 270 -36.01 -26.77 18.40
N LEU A 271 -35.86 -25.86 17.41
CA LEU A 271 -36.89 -25.65 16.38
C LEU A 271 -37.09 -26.90 15.53
N GLU A 272 -36.01 -27.58 15.10
CA GLU A 272 -36.12 -28.85 14.35
C GLU A 272 -36.86 -29.93 15.13
N LYS A 273 -36.53 -30.11 16.43
CA LYS A 273 -37.22 -31.03 17.29
C LYS A 273 -38.73 -30.67 17.45
N ALA A 274 -39.02 -29.37 17.55
CA ALA A 274 -40.41 -28.89 17.63
C ALA A 274 -41.17 -29.14 16.32
N ARG A 275 -40.56 -28.94 15.16
CA ARG A 275 -41.10 -29.24 13.84
C ARG A 275 -41.41 -30.73 13.70
N ALA A 276 -40.45 -31.60 14.04
CA ALA A 276 -40.65 -33.05 13.99
C ALA A 276 -41.82 -33.52 14.85
N LYS A 277 -41.97 -32.95 16.06
CA LYS A 277 -43.12 -33.25 16.94
C LYS A 277 -44.44 -32.72 16.39
N ALA A 278 -44.48 -31.53 15.80
CA ALA A 278 -45.66 -30.92 15.22
C ALA A 278 -46.18 -31.73 14.01
N THR A 279 -45.25 -32.20 13.17
CA THR A 279 -45.58 -33.07 12.02
C THR A 279 -46.13 -34.44 12.46
N ALA A 280 -45.62 -34.99 13.57
CA ALA A 280 -46.04 -36.31 14.07
C ALA A 280 -47.39 -36.28 14.80
N MET A 281 -47.87 -35.14 15.33
CA MET A 281 -49.04 -35.05 16.23
C MET A 281 -50.23 -34.25 15.68
N ASP A 282 -50.12 -33.66 14.49
CA ASP A 282 -51.13 -32.82 13.81
C ASP A 282 -51.94 -31.87 14.76
N ASN A 283 -51.18 -31.11 15.59
CA ASN A 283 -51.75 -30.28 16.64
C ASN A 283 -51.49 -28.78 16.38
N ALA A 284 -52.59 -28.01 16.24
CA ALA A 284 -52.52 -26.56 15.94
C ALA A 284 -51.80 -25.73 17.00
N SER A 285 -51.71 -26.17 18.27
CA SER A 285 -50.99 -25.48 19.33
C SER A 285 -49.47 -25.64 19.14
N LEU A 286 -49.03 -26.81 18.68
CA LEU A 286 -47.62 -27.08 18.33
C LEU A 286 -47.18 -26.26 17.11
N GLY A 287 -48.05 -26.05 16.13
CA GLY A 287 -47.80 -25.18 14.98
C GLY A 287 -47.50 -23.72 15.39
N ARG A 288 -48.27 -23.17 16.34
CA ARG A 288 -48.02 -21.82 16.88
C ARG A 288 -46.68 -21.72 17.63
N ALA A 289 -46.31 -22.74 18.38
CA ALA A 289 -45.03 -22.81 19.09
C ALA A 289 -43.84 -22.89 18.12
N VAL A 290 -43.97 -23.63 17.02
CA VAL A 290 -42.96 -23.68 15.93
C VAL A 290 -42.78 -22.31 15.28
N HIS A 291 -43.89 -21.62 14.95
CA HIS A 291 -43.82 -20.29 14.34
C HIS A 291 -43.17 -19.25 15.26
N ALA A 292 -43.52 -19.22 16.56
CA ALA A 292 -42.92 -18.32 17.53
C ALA A 292 -41.40 -18.57 17.67
N ARG A 293 -40.98 -19.84 17.61
CA ARG A 293 -39.58 -20.20 17.69
C ARG A 293 -38.79 -19.89 16.40
N GLN A 294 -39.43 -20.04 15.25
CA GLN A 294 -38.88 -19.59 13.97
C GLN A 294 -38.60 -18.08 14.01
N THR A 295 -39.59 -17.29 14.46
CA THR A 295 -39.45 -15.83 14.62
C THR A 295 -38.28 -15.46 15.57
N LEU A 296 -38.06 -16.23 16.64
CA LEU A 296 -36.92 -16.03 17.55
C LEU A 296 -35.58 -16.29 16.83
N VAL A 297 -35.47 -17.42 16.13
CA VAL A 297 -34.25 -17.74 15.36
C VAL A 297 -33.95 -16.66 14.30
N ASP A 298 -34.98 -16.18 13.60
CA ASP A 298 -34.83 -15.14 12.58
C ASP A 298 -34.40 -13.80 13.20
N ARG A 299 -34.91 -13.45 14.40
CA ARG A 299 -34.46 -12.27 15.16
C ARG A 299 -33.01 -12.40 15.63
N LEU A 300 -32.61 -13.58 16.12
CA LEU A 300 -31.22 -13.81 16.52
C LEU A 300 -30.25 -13.68 15.32
N LYS A 301 -30.62 -14.27 14.17
CA LYS A 301 -29.86 -14.10 12.92
C LYS A 301 -29.76 -12.65 12.48
N ALA A 302 -30.83 -11.87 12.61
CA ALA A 302 -30.84 -10.45 12.26
C ALA A 302 -30.04 -9.56 13.23
N ARG A 303 -29.85 -10.01 14.48
CA ARG A 303 -29.07 -9.32 15.51
C ARG A 303 -27.60 -9.75 15.55
N LYS A 304 -27.22 -10.79 14.80
CA LYS A 304 -25.84 -11.28 14.80
C LYS A 304 -24.86 -10.11 14.65
N THR A 305 -23.88 -10.10 15.54
CA THR A 305 -22.85 -9.07 15.60
C THR A 305 -22.18 -8.88 14.25
N LYS A 306 -22.16 -7.65 13.77
CA LYS A 306 -21.47 -7.22 12.55
C LYS A 306 -20.42 -6.20 12.92
N ALA A 307 -19.24 -6.34 12.35
CA ALA A 307 -18.11 -5.47 12.63
C ALA A 307 -17.58 -4.88 11.32
N PRO A 308 -18.13 -3.76 10.83
CA PRO A 308 -17.85 -3.25 9.50
C PRO A 308 -16.36 -2.88 9.28
N PHE A 309 -15.63 -2.49 10.33
CA PHE A 309 -14.21 -2.14 10.22
C PHE A 309 -13.24 -3.29 10.52
N VAL A 310 -13.73 -4.37 11.10
CA VAL A 310 -12.94 -5.55 11.45
C VAL A 310 -13.09 -6.64 10.39
N ASP A 311 -14.20 -6.61 9.66
CA ASP A 311 -14.51 -7.55 8.58
C ASP A 311 -13.95 -7.02 7.24
N ILE A 312 -12.64 -6.69 7.24
CA ILE A 312 -11.93 -6.29 6.03
C ILE A 312 -11.82 -7.54 5.17
N LYS A 313 -12.42 -7.48 3.99
CA LYS A 313 -12.31 -8.56 3.01
C LYS A 313 -10.89 -8.61 2.48
N GLN A 314 -10.06 -9.46 3.07
CA GLN A 314 -8.74 -9.76 2.52
C GLN A 314 -8.92 -10.68 1.30
N PRO A 315 -8.19 -10.47 0.20
CA PRO A 315 -8.18 -11.42 -0.90
C PRO A 315 -7.58 -12.76 -0.43
N GLU A 316 -8.16 -13.87 -0.90
CA GLU A 316 -7.63 -15.22 -0.66
C GLU A 316 -6.62 -15.57 -1.75
N ILE A 317 -5.37 -15.10 -1.61
CA ILE A 317 -4.29 -15.43 -2.54
C ILE A 317 -3.70 -16.78 -2.16
N TYR A 318 -3.49 -17.66 -3.13
CA TYR A 318 -2.82 -18.95 -2.93
C TYR A 318 -2.12 -19.38 -4.23
N PHE A 319 -1.08 -20.20 -4.09
CA PHE A 319 -0.35 -20.77 -5.23
C PHE A 319 -0.34 -22.30 -5.09
N ASP A 320 -1.00 -22.98 -6.02
CA ASP A 320 -1.03 -24.43 -6.07
C ASP A 320 0.15 -24.98 -6.86
N LEU A 321 0.58 -26.21 -6.51
CA LEU A 321 1.59 -26.96 -7.24
C LEU A 321 0.96 -28.19 -7.90
N ASP A 322 1.38 -28.50 -9.12
CA ASP A 322 1.28 -29.86 -9.64
C ASP A 322 2.35 -30.72 -8.92
N ASN A 323 1.98 -31.86 -8.39
CA ASN A 323 2.63 -32.75 -7.41
C ASN A 323 4.12 -33.14 -7.61
N SER A 324 4.93 -32.39 -8.31
CA SER A 324 6.34 -32.77 -8.58
C SER A 324 7.31 -31.60 -8.36
N VAL A 325 7.69 -31.38 -7.09
CA VAL A 325 8.94 -30.67 -6.81
C VAL A 325 10.05 -31.72 -6.80
N THR A 326 10.88 -31.73 -7.85
CA THR A 326 12.08 -32.58 -7.90
C THR A 326 13.18 -31.92 -7.06
N ASP A 327 13.89 -32.73 -6.26
CA ASP A 327 15.09 -32.25 -5.55
C ASP A 327 16.18 -31.91 -6.57
N GLY A 328 16.66 -30.67 -6.56
CA GLY A 328 17.72 -30.21 -7.45
C GLY A 328 17.76 -28.71 -7.67
N ASN A 329 18.65 -28.28 -8.55
CA ASN A 329 18.70 -26.87 -8.98
C ASN A 329 17.61 -26.63 -10.04
N ILE A 330 16.78 -25.63 -9.83
CA ILE A 330 15.75 -25.23 -10.78
C ILE A 330 16.27 -24.19 -11.77
N LEU A 331 17.24 -23.38 -11.32
CA LEU A 331 17.86 -22.32 -12.11
C LEU A 331 19.36 -22.26 -11.83
N GLU A 332 20.15 -22.10 -12.89
CA GLU A 332 21.60 -21.84 -12.83
C GLU A 332 21.93 -20.71 -13.80
N LEU A 333 22.59 -19.67 -13.33
CA LEU A 333 23.18 -18.62 -14.14
C LEU A 333 24.70 -18.77 -14.11
N THR A 334 25.30 -18.79 -15.31
CA THR A 334 26.76 -18.90 -15.46
C THR A 334 27.25 -17.78 -16.36
N ASP A 335 28.12 -16.92 -15.82
CA ASP A 335 28.71 -15.78 -16.54
C ASP A 335 27.66 -14.87 -17.21
N TYR A 336 26.53 -14.67 -16.51
CA TYR A 336 25.42 -13.88 -17.00
C TYR A 336 25.72 -12.40 -16.90
N SER A 337 25.44 -11.66 -17.99
CA SER A 337 25.68 -10.21 -18.07
C SER A 337 24.51 -9.52 -18.80
N VAL A 338 24.21 -8.27 -18.36
CA VAL A 338 23.21 -7.38 -18.96
C VAL A 338 23.85 -6.03 -19.25
N ALA A 339 23.74 -5.60 -20.49
CA ALA A 339 24.16 -4.27 -20.92
C ALA A 339 23.11 -3.64 -21.85
N PHE A 340 22.93 -2.33 -21.73
CA PHE A 340 22.27 -1.45 -22.68
C PHE A 340 23.29 -0.41 -23.14
N ASP A 341 23.01 0.88 -22.97
CA ASP A 341 23.97 1.95 -23.19
C ASP A 341 25.13 1.91 -22.15
N GLU A 342 24.83 1.36 -20.97
CA GLU A 342 25.77 1.12 -19.89
C GLU A 342 25.70 -0.34 -19.44
N GLN A 343 26.80 -0.84 -18.83
CA GLN A 343 26.86 -2.16 -18.24
C GLN A 343 26.08 -2.18 -16.92
N LEU A 344 25.00 -2.98 -16.86
CA LEU A 344 24.14 -3.06 -15.67
C LEU A 344 24.55 -4.22 -14.75
N LEU A 345 24.83 -5.40 -15.33
CA LEU A 345 25.26 -6.60 -14.59
C LEU A 345 26.43 -7.26 -15.32
N GLU A 346 27.42 -7.74 -14.56
CA GLU A 346 28.62 -8.40 -15.09
C GLU A 346 28.92 -9.68 -14.35
N HIS A 347 29.23 -10.74 -15.11
CA HIS A 347 29.74 -12.00 -14.60
C HIS A 347 28.92 -12.59 -13.44
N VAL A 348 27.60 -12.49 -13.51
CA VAL A 348 26.70 -12.99 -12.47
C VAL A 348 26.66 -14.52 -12.51
N ASN A 349 26.95 -15.14 -11.37
CA ASN A 349 26.92 -16.58 -11.19
C ASN A 349 26.13 -16.93 -9.93
N PHE A 350 25.05 -17.70 -10.07
CA PHE A 350 24.34 -18.26 -8.94
C PHE A 350 23.52 -19.49 -9.33
N GLU A 351 23.20 -20.28 -8.31
CA GLU A 351 22.31 -21.43 -8.40
C GLU A 351 21.15 -21.25 -7.44
N MET A 352 19.98 -21.78 -7.82
CA MET A 352 18.77 -21.73 -7.02
C MET A 352 18.12 -23.12 -7.00
N LYS A 353 17.74 -23.59 -5.81
CA LYS A 353 17.05 -24.88 -5.64
C LYS A 353 15.56 -24.76 -5.89
N SER A 354 14.94 -25.89 -6.18
CA SER A 354 13.51 -26.03 -6.52
C SER A 354 12.54 -25.66 -5.37
N THR A 355 13.03 -25.42 -4.16
CA THR A 355 12.23 -25.05 -2.98
C THR A 355 12.69 -23.75 -2.35
N GLU A 356 13.66 -23.05 -2.94
CA GLU A 356 14.18 -21.81 -2.37
C GLU A 356 13.32 -20.60 -2.77
N HIS A 357 13.09 -19.71 -1.81
CA HIS A 357 12.51 -18.39 -2.03
C HIS A 357 13.61 -17.35 -1.98
N VAL A 358 13.84 -16.66 -3.09
CA VAL A 358 14.95 -15.73 -3.26
C VAL A 358 14.44 -14.37 -3.73
N ALA A 359 14.85 -13.29 -3.06
CA ALA A 359 14.60 -11.92 -3.52
C ALA A 359 15.84 -11.33 -4.19
N ILE A 360 15.63 -10.59 -5.28
CA ILE A 360 16.62 -9.72 -5.90
C ILE A 360 16.37 -8.29 -5.42
N VAL A 361 17.33 -7.69 -4.75
CA VAL A 361 17.25 -6.35 -4.17
C VAL A 361 18.40 -5.49 -4.70
N GLY A 362 18.14 -4.24 -5.02
CA GLY A 362 19.14 -3.29 -5.50
C GLY A 362 18.50 -2.01 -5.99
N GLY A 363 19.28 -0.99 -6.30
CA GLY A 363 18.81 0.31 -6.78
C GLY A 363 17.98 0.21 -8.06
N ASN A 364 17.22 1.25 -8.35
CA ASN A 364 16.47 1.34 -9.60
C ASN A 364 17.41 1.41 -10.81
N GLY A 365 17.00 0.80 -11.93
CA GLY A 365 17.80 0.79 -13.16
C GLY A 365 18.98 -0.21 -13.18
N THR A 366 19.20 -1.02 -12.15
CA THR A 366 20.33 -1.98 -12.08
C THR A 366 20.11 -3.28 -12.87
N GLY A 367 19.04 -3.39 -13.68
CA GLY A 367 18.79 -4.54 -14.55
C GLY A 367 18.01 -5.70 -13.94
N LYS A 368 17.42 -5.54 -12.73
CA LYS A 368 16.66 -6.60 -12.03
C LYS A 368 15.50 -7.17 -12.85
N THR A 369 14.60 -6.30 -13.30
CA THR A 369 13.44 -6.67 -14.16
C THR A 369 13.89 -7.28 -15.47
N THR A 370 14.98 -6.77 -16.07
CA THR A 370 15.54 -7.33 -17.30
C THR A 370 16.04 -8.75 -17.06
N MET A 371 16.78 -8.99 -15.97
CA MET A 371 17.26 -10.31 -15.60
C MET A 371 16.09 -11.29 -15.40
N LEU A 372 15.03 -10.87 -14.69
CA LEU A 372 13.85 -11.70 -14.46
C LEU A 372 13.15 -12.09 -15.79
N ARG A 373 13.02 -11.10 -16.70
CA ARG A 373 12.43 -11.33 -18.03
C ARG A 373 13.28 -12.27 -18.90
N GLU A 374 14.59 -12.09 -18.91
CA GLU A 374 15.48 -12.96 -19.67
C GLU A 374 15.52 -14.40 -19.13
N ILE A 375 15.40 -14.56 -17.80
CA ILE A 375 15.20 -15.88 -17.18
C ILE A 375 13.88 -16.50 -17.66
N PHE A 376 12.78 -15.72 -17.67
CA PHE A 376 11.49 -16.21 -18.16
C PHE A 376 11.53 -16.63 -19.62
N GLU A 377 12.20 -15.85 -20.48
CA GLU A 377 12.36 -16.15 -21.90
C GLU A 377 13.30 -17.35 -22.16
N ASN A 378 14.24 -17.62 -21.27
CA ASN A 378 15.22 -18.73 -21.32
C ASN A 378 15.91 -18.88 -22.69
N LYS A 379 16.35 -17.76 -23.27
CA LYS A 379 16.94 -17.76 -24.64
C LYS A 379 18.47 -17.67 -24.64
N LYS A 380 19.10 -17.38 -23.49
CA LYS A 380 20.55 -17.20 -23.38
C LYS A 380 21.22 -18.49 -22.89
N ASP A 381 22.35 -18.89 -23.50
CA ASP A 381 23.16 -20.03 -23.07
C ASP A 381 23.73 -19.92 -21.66
N THR A 382 23.77 -18.68 -21.11
CA THR A 382 24.20 -18.37 -19.75
C THR A 382 23.12 -18.69 -18.70
N ILE A 383 21.89 -19.00 -19.12
CA ILE A 383 20.74 -19.34 -18.27
C ILE A 383 20.40 -20.80 -18.51
N ARG A 384 20.40 -21.59 -17.44
CA ARG A 384 19.98 -23.00 -17.48
C ARG A 384 18.87 -23.22 -16.49
N MET A 385 17.74 -23.73 -16.99
CA MET A 385 16.63 -24.17 -16.16
C MET A 385 16.48 -25.66 -16.19
N SER A 386 15.97 -26.24 -15.10
CA SER A 386 15.60 -27.67 -15.07
C SER A 386 14.55 -27.97 -16.14
N GLU A 387 14.62 -29.18 -16.74
CA GLU A 387 13.61 -29.63 -17.70
C GLU A 387 12.20 -29.73 -17.09
N ASP A 388 12.12 -29.97 -15.79
CA ASP A 388 10.87 -30.05 -15.03
C ASP A 388 10.34 -28.65 -14.58
N ALA A 389 11.05 -27.57 -14.91
CA ALA A 389 10.66 -26.22 -14.51
C ALA A 389 9.42 -25.74 -15.28
N LYS A 390 8.31 -25.59 -14.58
CA LYS A 390 7.09 -24.93 -15.07
C LYS A 390 7.07 -23.51 -14.52
N VAL A 391 7.46 -22.55 -15.35
CA VAL A 391 7.66 -21.17 -14.95
C VAL A 391 6.40 -20.36 -15.18
N SER A 392 6.02 -19.54 -14.22
CA SER A 392 5.00 -18.51 -14.39
C SER A 392 5.51 -17.17 -13.87
N MET A 393 5.13 -16.07 -14.51
CA MET A 393 5.66 -14.74 -14.22
C MET A 393 4.57 -13.74 -13.89
N PHE A 394 4.72 -13.06 -12.75
CA PHE A 394 4.05 -11.80 -12.46
C PHE A 394 4.93 -10.65 -12.98
N SER A 395 4.36 -9.76 -13.79
CA SER A 395 5.12 -8.66 -14.40
C SER A 395 4.38 -7.33 -14.26
N GLN A 396 5.10 -6.24 -14.00
CA GLN A 396 4.54 -4.89 -14.01
C GLN A 396 3.98 -4.47 -15.38
N ILE A 397 4.45 -5.10 -16.47
CA ILE A 397 3.97 -4.82 -17.83
C ILE A 397 2.86 -5.81 -18.18
N THR A 398 1.63 -5.44 -17.86
CA THR A 398 0.43 -6.29 -17.98
C THR A 398 0.12 -6.81 -19.38
N GLY A 399 0.53 -6.14 -20.44
CA GLY A 399 0.17 -6.46 -21.82
C GLY A 399 0.84 -7.72 -22.43
N SER A 400 1.68 -8.47 -21.69
CA SER A 400 2.39 -9.65 -22.22
C SER A 400 1.77 -10.99 -21.85
N LEU A 401 0.92 -11.06 -20.82
CA LEU A 401 0.37 -12.30 -20.27
C LEU A 401 -1.07 -12.59 -20.71
N TYR A 402 -1.82 -11.57 -21.06
CA TYR A 402 -3.20 -11.66 -21.53
C TYR A 402 -3.59 -10.40 -22.32
N ASP A 403 -4.65 -10.51 -23.11
CA ASP A 403 -5.21 -9.40 -23.87
C ASP A 403 -6.03 -8.50 -22.93
N ASP A 404 -5.53 -7.31 -22.60
CA ASP A 404 -6.16 -6.34 -21.69
C ASP A 404 -7.43 -5.68 -22.25
N THR A 405 -7.74 -5.91 -23.55
CA THR A 405 -8.99 -5.48 -24.18
C THR A 405 -10.16 -6.40 -23.90
N LYS A 406 -9.90 -7.60 -23.36
CA LYS A 406 -10.90 -8.59 -22.95
C LYS A 406 -11.40 -8.32 -21.54
N THR A 407 -12.58 -8.87 -21.24
CA THR A 407 -13.16 -8.88 -19.90
C THR A 407 -12.50 -9.92 -19.02
N LEU A 408 -12.67 -9.76 -17.69
CA LEU A 408 -12.17 -10.74 -16.72
C LEU A 408 -12.74 -12.13 -17.01
N LEU A 409 -14.03 -12.22 -17.33
CA LEU A 409 -14.70 -13.48 -17.65
C LEU A 409 -14.09 -14.14 -18.90
N GLU A 410 -13.94 -13.39 -19.99
CA GLU A 410 -13.41 -13.93 -21.26
C GLU A 410 -12.01 -14.54 -21.09
N ILE A 411 -11.12 -13.89 -20.32
CA ILE A 411 -9.77 -14.41 -20.07
C ILE A 411 -9.81 -15.73 -19.29
N PHE A 412 -10.68 -15.84 -18.29
CA PHE A 412 -10.80 -17.07 -17.49
C PHE A 412 -11.53 -18.21 -18.23
N GLU A 413 -12.48 -17.89 -19.11
CA GLU A 413 -13.11 -18.85 -20.02
C GLU A 413 -12.08 -19.44 -20.98
N GLU A 414 -11.19 -18.61 -21.55
CA GLU A 414 -10.08 -19.08 -22.42
C GLU A 414 -9.09 -19.98 -21.67
N LYS A 415 -8.89 -19.74 -20.37
CA LYS A 415 -8.05 -20.59 -19.50
C LYS A 415 -8.77 -21.86 -19.02
N GLY A 416 -10.03 -22.06 -19.37
CA GLY A 416 -10.76 -23.30 -19.10
C GLY A 416 -11.27 -23.46 -17.67
N VAL A 417 -11.54 -22.39 -16.95
CA VAL A 417 -11.99 -22.39 -15.53
C VAL A 417 -13.47 -22.78 -15.34
N GLY A 418 -14.10 -23.38 -16.32
CA GLY A 418 -15.50 -23.85 -16.18
C GLY A 418 -16.53 -22.83 -16.66
N THR A 419 -17.67 -22.72 -15.96
CA THR A 419 -18.75 -21.80 -16.33
C THR A 419 -18.51 -20.40 -15.78
N SER A 420 -19.20 -19.37 -16.33
CA SER A 420 -19.16 -18.00 -15.80
C SER A 420 -19.48 -17.94 -14.30
N SER A 421 -20.30 -18.85 -13.78
CA SER A 421 -20.58 -18.97 -12.33
C SER A 421 -19.35 -19.45 -11.55
N ASP A 422 -18.63 -20.44 -12.07
CA ASP A 422 -17.41 -20.98 -11.42
C ASP A 422 -16.31 -19.93 -11.41
N ILE A 423 -16.17 -19.20 -12.51
CA ILE A 423 -15.25 -18.05 -12.64
C ILE A 423 -15.61 -16.97 -11.62
N GLY A 424 -16.91 -16.63 -11.49
CA GLY A 424 -17.38 -15.66 -10.51
C GLY A 424 -17.06 -16.05 -9.07
N ILE A 425 -17.24 -17.32 -8.70
CA ILE A 425 -16.88 -17.86 -7.37
C ILE A 425 -15.37 -17.78 -7.15
N TYR A 426 -14.55 -18.10 -8.16
CA TYR A 426 -13.11 -18.02 -8.08
C TYR A 426 -12.62 -16.58 -7.92
N LEU A 427 -13.05 -15.68 -8.80
CA LEU A 427 -12.64 -14.27 -8.80
C LEU A 427 -13.13 -13.50 -7.56
N LYS A 428 -14.24 -13.92 -6.96
CA LYS A 428 -14.73 -13.39 -5.68
C LYS A 428 -13.68 -13.51 -4.56
N LYS A 429 -12.86 -14.55 -4.55
CA LYS A 429 -11.76 -14.71 -3.59
C LYS A 429 -10.72 -13.59 -3.69
N TYR A 430 -10.53 -13.05 -4.88
CA TYR A 430 -9.62 -11.93 -5.17
C TYR A 430 -10.31 -10.56 -5.09
N GLY A 431 -11.57 -10.50 -4.66
CA GLY A 431 -12.33 -9.26 -4.47
C GLY A 431 -13.14 -8.80 -5.68
N PHE A 432 -13.21 -9.59 -6.77
CA PHE A 432 -13.99 -9.23 -7.96
C PHE A 432 -15.40 -9.80 -7.89
N GLU A 433 -16.40 -8.92 -7.85
CA GLU A 433 -17.82 -9.31 -7.77
C GLU A 433 -18.69 -8.45 -8.71
N GLY A 434 -19.86 -8.96 -9.10
CA GLY A 434 -20.89 -8.21 -9.82
C GLY A 434 -20.45 -7.68 -11.19
N GLU A 435 -20.61 -6.38 -11.41
CA GLU A 435 -20.33 -5.74 -12.70
C GLU A 435 -18.84 -5.74 -13.07
N THR A 436 -17.95 -5.79 -12.07
CA THR A 436 -16.49 -5.82 -12.29
C THR A 436 -16.06 -7.03 -13.15
N LEU A 437 -16.77 -8.15 -13.05
CA LEU A 437 -16.47 -9.35 -13.84
C LEU A 437 -16.60 -9.12 -15.36
N SER A 438 -17.45 -8.17 -15.76
CA SER A 438 -17.68 -7.80 -17.16
C SER A 438 -16.85 -6.59 -17.63
N GLN A 439 -16.03 -6.02 -16.75
CA GLN A 439 -15.11 -4.95 -17.12
C GLN A 439 -13.91 -5.50 -17.88
N LYS A 440 -13.33 -4.66 -18.73
CA LYS A 440 -12.07 -4.96 -19.41
C LYS A 440 -10.90 -4.75 -18.48
N VAL A 441 -9.87 -5.58 -18.59
CA VAL A 441 -8.69 -5.48 -17.70
C VAL A 441 -8.04 -4.10 -17.74
N ARG A 442 -8.00 -3.45 -18.91
CA ARG A 442 -7.46 -2.07 -19.03
C ARG A 442 -8.21 -1.02 -18.19
N GLU A 443 -9.46 -1.28 -17.81
CA GLU A 443 -10.33 -0.36 -17.05
C GLU A 443 -10.13 -0.51 -15.52
N LEU A 444 -9.45 -1.57 -15.08
CA LEU A 444 -9.13 -1.81 -13.70
C LEU A 444 -8.08 -0.81 -13.18
N SER A 445 -8.15 -0.47 -11.90
CA SER A 445 -7.08 0.25 -11.20
C SER A 445 -5.79 -0.57 -11.12
N GLY A 446 -4.66 0.07 -10.78
CA GLY A 446 -3.37 -0.62 -10.65
C GLY A 446 -3.43 -1.81 -9.70
N GLY A 447 -3.96 -1.62 -8.50
CA GLY A 447 -4.09 -2.71 -7.51
C GLY A 447 -5.06 -3.81 -7.91
N GLU A 448 -6.17 -3.47 -8.60
CA GLU A 448 -7.08 -4.48 -9.17
C GLU A 448 -6.40 -5.28 -10.28
N LYS A 449 -5.60 -4.64 -11.14
CA LYS A 449 -4.80 -5.35 -12.16
C LYS A 449 -3.83 -6.34 -11.54
N ASP A 450 -3.15 -5.94 -10.47
CA ASP A 450 -2.21 -6.80 -9.76
C ASP A 450 -2.92 -7.99 -9.12
N LEU A 451 -4.06 -7.78 -8.44
CA LEU A 451 -4.88 -8.87 -7.91
C LEU A 451 -5.41 -9.81 -9.00
N PHE A 452 -5.84 -9.25 -10.14
CA PHE A 452 -6.27 -10.05 -11.28
C PHE A 452 -5.12 -10.90 -11.84
N GLN A 453 -3.94 -10.33 -11.98
CA GLN A 453 -2.75 -11.04 -12.43
C GLN A 453 -2.35 -12.17 -11.46
N LEU A 454 -2.43 -11.93 -10.15
CA LEU A 454 -2.23 -12.97 -9.13
C LEU A 454 -3.28 -14.09 -9.24
N ALA A 455 -4.55 -13.75 -9.52
CA ALA A 455 -5.59 -14.74 -9.76
C ALA A 455 -5.30 -15.59 -10.99
N VAL A 456 -4.80 -14.99 -12.08
CA VAL A 456 -4.37 -15.72 -13.28
C VAL A 456 -3.18 -16.63 -12.97
N LEU A 457 -2.17 -16.11 -12.26
CA LEU A 457 -0.96 -16.84 -11.87
C LEU A 457 -1.28 -18.09 -11.05
N SER A 458 -2.24 -17.99 -10.13
CA SER A 458 -2.66 -19.10 -9.25
C SER A 458 -3.23 -20.30 -10.03
N LEU A 459 -3.83 -20.08 -11.22
CA LEU A 459 -4.35 -21.15 -12.07
C LEU A 459 -3.26 -21.96 -12.77
N GLU A 460 -2.09 -21.39 -12.96
CA GLU A 460 -1.06 -21.99 -13.80
C GLU A 460 -0.35 -23.15 -13.12
N LYS A 461 -0.50 -23.32 -11.81
CA LYS A 461 0.12 -24.40 -11.01
C LYS A 461 1.60 -24.61 -11.34
N ALA A 462 2.31 -23.50 -11.49
CA ALA A 462 3.74 -23.47 -11.76
C ALA A 462 4.52 -23.99 -10.56
N ASN A 463 5.73 -24.55 -10.76
CA ASN A 463 6.64 -24.91 -9.67
C ASN A 463 7.80 -23.91 -9.52
N PHE A 464 7.87 -22.92 -10.41
CA PHE A 464 8.80 -21.80 -10.33
C PHE A 464 8.08 -20.48 -10.65
N LEU A 465 7.99 -19.60 -9.65
CA LEU A 465 7.36 -18.30 -9.77
C LEU A 465 8.41 -17.20 -9.91
N LEU A 466 8.26 -16.38 -10.93
CA LEU A 466 9.01 -15.15 -11.14
C LEU A 466 8.09 -13.95 -10.82
N LEU A 467 8.43 -13.16 -9.81
CA LEU A 467 7.58 -12.08 -9.32
C LEU A 467 8.32 -10.74 -9.44
N ASP A 468 7.84 -9.83 -10.30
CA ASP A 468 8.43 -8.51 -10.52
C ASP A 468 7.60 -7.43 -9.83
N GLU A 469 8.06 -6.95 -8.66
CA GLU A 469 7.40 -5.95 -7.80
C GLU A 469 5.92 -6.25 -7.50
N PRO A 470 5.58 -7.45 -6.99
CA PRO A 470 4.19 -7.88 -6.85
C PRO A 470 3.41 -7.12 -5.77
N THR A 471 4.08 -6.28 -4.96
CA THR A 471 3.47 -5.51 -3.87
C THR A 471 3.19 -4.05 -4.23
N GLY A 472 3.65 -3.57 -5.40
CA GLY A 472 3.76 -2.16 -5.73
C GLY A 472 2.44 -1.36 -5.67
N HIS A 473 1.33 -1.95 -6.08
CA HIS A 473 0.01 -1.30 -6.07
C HIS A 473 -1.01 -2.00 -5.16
N LEU A 474 -0.56 -3.00 -4.39
CA LEU A 474 -1.43 -3.70 -3.45
C LEU A 474 -1.63 -2.88 -2.18
N ASP A 475 -2.87 -2.84 -1.69
CA ASP A 475 -3.11 -2.32 -0.34
C ASP A 475 -2.49 -3.23 0.73
N VAL A 476 -2.40 -2.73 1.96
CA VAL A 476 -1.72 -3.44 3.06
C VAL A 476 -2.31 -4.83 3.31
N TYR A 477 -3.62 -5.00 3.13
CA TYR A 477 -4.31 -6.27 3.37
C TYR A 477 -3.99 -7.29 2.29
N ALA A 478 -3.96 -6.86 1.03
CA ALA A 478 -3.54 -7.69 -0.10
C ALA A 478 -2.05 -8.06 -0.02
N GLN A 479 -1.19 -7.13 0.45
CA GLN A 479 0.22 -7.43 0.72
C GLN A 479 0.38 -8.54 1.76
N ILE A 480 -0.37 -8.47 2.88
CA ILE A 480 -0.35 -9.51 3.92
C ILE A 480 -0.83 -10.85 3.37
N ALA A 481 -1.90 -10.86 2.57
CA ALA A 481 -2.40 -12.08 1.93
C ALA A 481 -1.38 -12.68 0.95
N LEU A 482 -0.68 -11.85 0.19
CA LEU A 482 0.40 -12.30 -0.71
C LEU A 482 1.58 -12.87 0.07
N GLU A 483 2.01 -12.23 1.18
CA GLU A 483 3.06 -12.77 2.06
C GLU A 483 2.70 -14.15 2.61
N GLN A 484 1.44 -14.34 2.99
CA GLN A 484 0.97 -15.64 3.45
C GLN A 484 1.03 -16.68 2.31
N ALA A 485 0.54 -16.34 1.13
CA ALA A 485 0.59 -17.22 -0.04
C ALA A 485 2.02 -17.63 -0.42
N ILE A 486 2.96 -16.66 -0.41
CA ILE A 486 4.39 -16.92 -0.63
C ILE A 486 4.95 -17.85 0.44
N SER A 487 4.65 -17.62 1.72
CA SER A 487 5.18 -18.43 2.83
C SER A 487 4.65 -19.87 2.84
N GLU A 488 3.43 -20.09 2.35
CA GLU A 488 2.80 -21.41 2.25
C GLU A 488 3.21 -22.18 0.99
N TYR A 489 3.69 -21.47 -0.04
CA TYR A 489 4.10 -22.08 -1.31
C TYR A 489 5.34 -22.97 -1.14
N LYS A 490 5.37 -24.11 -1.82
CA LYS A 490 6.44 -25.13 -1.69
C LYS A 490 7.37 -25.23 -2.90
N GLY A 491 7.09 -24.49 -3.97
CA GLY A 491 7.97 -24.40 -5.14
C GLY A 491 9.02 -23.31 -4.97
N ALA A 492 9.74 -23.03 -6.05
CA ALA A 492 10.74 -21.98 -6.10
C ALA A 492 10.12 -20.60 -6.38
N ILE A 493 10.63 -19.55 -5.74
CA ILE A 493 10.26 -18.15 -6.01
C ILE A 493 11.52 -17.34 -6.24
N LEU A 494 11.57 -16.62 -7.36
CA LEU A 494 12.54 -15.56 -7.59
C LEU A 494 11.79 -14.25 -7.74
N MET A 495 11.95 -13.33 -6.77
CA MET A 495 11.17 -12.11 -6.66
C MET A 495 12.07 -10.88 -6.72
N VAL A 496 11.74 -9.91 -7.55
CA VAL A 496 12.24 -8.55 -7.44
C VAL A 496 11.28 -7.78 -6.54
N SER A 497 11.76 -7.16 -5.47
CA SER A 497 10.93 -6.33 -4.61
C SER A 497 11.72 -5.29 -3.85
N HIS A 498 11.08 -4.12 -3.66
CA HIS A 498 11.51 -3.05 -2.78
C HIS A 498 10.74 -3.04 -1.44
N ASP A 499 9.75 -3.93 -1.27
CA ASP A 499 9.06 -4.10 0.01
C ASP A 499 9.93 -4.88 1.01
N TYR A 500 10.49 -4.13 1.95
CA TYR A 500 11.33 -4.68 3.00
C TYR A 500 10.65 -5.82 3.78
N TYR A 501 9.36 -5.65 4.13
CA TYR A 501 8.63 -6.63 4.95
C TYR A 501 8.42 -7.95 4.22
N THR A 502 8.03 -7.91 2.95
CA THR A 502 7.89 -9.12 2.13
C THR A 502 9.23 -9.83 1.96
N VAL A 503 10.30 -9.09 1.63
CA VAL A 503 11.65 -9.66 1.49
C VAL A 503 12.14 -10.28 2.81
N ALA A 504 12.00 -9.54 3.90
CA ALA A 504 12.49 -9.98 5.20
C ALA A 504 11.68 -11.15 5.79
N ASN A 505 10.39 -11.26 5.47
CA ASN A 505 9.49 -12.23 6.09
C ASN A 505 9.33 -13.52 5.31
N CYS A 506 9.46 -13.50 3.98
CA CYS A 506 9.06 -14.59 3.12
C CYS A 506 10.21 -15.23 2.35
N MET A 507 11.40 -14.59 2.33
CA MET A 507 12.54 -15.07 1.54
C MET A 507 13.58 -15.78 2.39
N ASP A 508 14.18 -16.85 1.85
CA ASP A 508 15.29 -17.57 2.46
C ASP A 508 16.60 -16.81 2.24
N TYR A 509 16.78 -16.31 1.02
CA TYR A 509 17.99 -15.63 0.57
C TYR A 509 17.66 -14.33 -0.16
N VAL A 510 18.63 -13.43 -0.17
CA VAL A 510 18.61 -12.18 -0.91
C VAL A 510 19.81 -12.12 -1.85
N PHE A 511 19.57 -11.83 -3.11
CA PHE A 511 20.56 -11.45 -4.10
C PHE A 511 20.65 -9.92 -4.14
N LEU A 512 21.65 -9.39 -3.47
CA LEU A 512 21.90 -7.95 -3.44
C LEU A 512 22.69 -7.53 -4.67
N VAL A 513 22.11 -6.66 -5.48
CA VAL A 513 22.75 -6.08 -6.67
C VAL A 513 23.51 -4.82 -6.25
N GLU A 514 24.82 -4.90 -6.27
CA GLU A 514 25.75 -3.79 -5.95
C GLU A 514 26.93 -3.83 -6.91
N ASN A 515 27.40 -2.67 -7.36
CA ASN A 515 28.58 -2.53 -8.23
C ASN A 515 28.54 -3.48 -9.44
N ASN A 516 27.41 -3.54 -10.14
CA ASN A 516 27.16 -4.38 -11.33
C ASN A 516 27.28 -5.88 -11.09
N THR A 517 27.36 -6.34 -9.84
CA THR A 517 27.44 -7.75 -9.46
C THR A 517 26.30 -8.15 -8.51
N VAL A 518 26.12 -9.46 -8.33
CA VAL A 518 25.11 -10.03 -7.44
C VAL A 518 25.79 -10.77 -6.30
N ARG A 519 25.44 -10.40 -5.07
CA ARG A 519 25.94 -11.03 -3.85
C ARG A 519 24.82 -11.78 -3.14
N ARG A 520 24.95 -13.10 -2.97
CA ARG A 520 24.02 -13.92 -2.18
C ARG A 520 24.24 -13.72 -0.69
N MET A 521 23.15 -13.47 0.06
CA MET A 521 23.14 -13.44 1.51
C MET A 521 21.87 -14.06 2.07
N SER A 522 21.89 -14.52 3.33
CA SER A 522 20.66 -14.97 4.00
C SER A 522 19.74 -13.78 4.32
N SER A 523 18.44 -14.01 4.32
CA SER A 523 17.44 -12.99 4.72
C SER A 523 17.73 -12.44 6.12
N ARG A 524 18.21 -13.26 7.07
CA ARG A 524 18.62 -12.80 8.39
C ARG A 524 19.76 -11.78 8.33
N LYS A 525 20.78 -12.00 7.47
CA LYS A 525 21.90 -11.08 7.31
C LYS A 525 21.45 -9.78 6.62
N PHE A 526 20.57 -9.90 5.64
CA PHE A 526 19.95 -8.75 4.98
C PHE A 526 19.20 -7.87 5.98
N ARG A 527 18.35 -8.46 6.83
CA ARG A 527 17.66 -7.73 7.91
C ARG A 527 18.67 -6.97 8.78
N GLN A 528 19.71 -7.64 9.27
CA GLN A 528 20.72 -7.02 10.12
C GLN A 528 21.43 -5.86 9.42
N MET A 529 21.70 -5.96 8.13
CA MET A 529 22.36 -4.91 7.35
C MET A 529 21.47 -3.67 7.22
N ILE A 530 20.22 -3.84 6.86
CA ILE A 530 19.26 -2.74 6.70
C ILE A 530 19.01 -2.04 8.04
N TYR A 531 18.82 -2.81 9.11
CA TYR A 531 18.54 -2.24 10.42
C TYR A 531 19.77 -1.65 11.11
N ALA A 532 20.96 -2.21 10.93
CA ALA A 532 22.17 -1.64 11.51
C ALA A 532 22.44 -0.20 11.02
N ASN A 533 21.91 0.15 9.85
CA ASN A 533 22.01 1.50 9.30
C ASN A 533 20.89 2.45 9.80
N HIS A 534 19.79 1.92 10.39
CA HIS A 534 18.57 2.70 10.62
C HIS A 534 17.90 2.47 11.99
N PHE A 535 18.18 1.37 12.71
CA PHE A 535 17.53 1.02 13.99
C PHE A 535 18.45 0.37 15.00
N ASP A 536 18.04 0.41 16.26
CA ASP A 536 18.69 -0.35 17.34
C ASP A 536 18.49 -1.87 17.12
N LYS A 537 19.50 -2.68 17.46
CA LYS A 537 19.43 -4.15 17.36
C LYS A 537 18.28 -4.75 18.16
N ASP A 538 17.93 -4.10 19.27
CA ASP A 538 16.86 -4.56 20.16
C ASP A 538 15.47 -4.34 19.53
N TYR A 539 15.30 -3.30 18.71
CA TYR A 539 14.04 -3.07 17.97
C TYR A 539 13.71 -4.24 17.04
N LEU A 540 14.69 -4.79 16.32
CA LEU A 540 14.51 -5.97 15.46
C LEU A 540 13.98 -7.21 16.18
N LEU A 541 14.55 -7.47 17.36
CA LEU A 541 14.13 -8.63 18.15
C LEU A 541 12.69 -8.46 18.65
N LEU A 542 12.33 -7.24 19.00
CA LEU A 542 10.96 -6.90 19.42
C LEU A 542 9.98 -6.99 18.26
N GLU A 543 10.35 -6.55 17.06
CA GLU A 543 9.50 -6.64 15.86
C GLU A 543 9.24 -8.12 15.48
N GLN A 544 10.27 -8.95 15.51
CA GLN A 544 10.11 -10.38 15.28
C GLN A 544 9.20 -11.02 16.33
N LYS A 545 9.41 -10.70 17.61
CA LYS A 545 8.57 -11.20 18.70
C LYS A 545 7.12 -10.74 18.54
N LYS A 546 6.90 -9.48 18.15
CA LYS A 546 5.56 -8.93 17.84
C LYS A 546 4.86 -9.78 16.77
N LYS A 547 5.55 -10.05 15.65
CA LYS A 547 4.99 -10.85 14.56
C LYS A 547 4.66 -12.28 14.98
N GLU A 548 5.52 -12.93 15.76
CA GLU A 548 5.27 -14.28 16.30
C GLU A 548 4.01 -14.31 17.18
N ILE A 549 3.82 -13.31 18.03
CA ILE A 549 2.64 -13.18 18.89
C ILE A 549 1.38 -12.96 18.05
N GLU A 550 1.41 -12.03 17.08
CA GLU A 550 0.29 -11.74 16.18
C GLU A 550 -0.14 -12.97 15.38
N THR A 551 0.83 -13.70 14.82
CA THR A 551 0.57 -14.96 14.10
C THR A 551 -0.09 -16.00 15.02
N ARG A 552 0.38 -16.11 16.27
CA ARG A 552 -0.20 -17.04 17.23
C ARG A 552 -1.62 -16.66 17.63
N ILE A 553 -1.90 -15.36 17.81
CA ILE A 553 -3.25 -14.87 18.09
C ILE A 553 -4.19 -15.25 16.94
N GLN A 554 -3.80 -15.01 15.69
CA GLN A 554 -4.62 -15.36 14.53
C GLN A 554 -4.91 -16.88 14.45
N GLN A 555 -3.94 -17.74 14.80
CA GLN A 555 -4.18 -19.17 14.89
C GLN A 555 -5.21 -19.54 15.96
N LEU A 556 -5.14 -18.90 17.13
CA LEU A 556 -6.07 -19.12 18.24
C LEU A 556 -7.49 -18.64 17.89
N LEU A 557 -7.63 -17.54 17.14
CA LEU A 557 -8.93 -17.08 16.63
C LEU A 557 -9.58 -18.12 15.69
N ARG A 558 -8.80 -18.70 14.78
CA ARG A 558 -9.31 -19.78 13.88
C ARG A 558 -9.81 -21.02 14.65
N THR A 559 -9.30 -21.26 15.86
CA THR A 559 -9.71 -22.37 16.73
C THR A 559 -10.72 -21.97 17.81
N ASN A 560 -11.21 -20.72 17.80
CA ASN A 560 -12.11 -20.14 18.81
C ASN A 560 -11.55 -20.18 20.25
N GLU A 561 -10.23 -20.09 20.42
CA GLU A 561 -9.56 -20.09 21.72
C GLU A 561 -9.34 -18.66 22.24
N PHE A 562 -10.43 -17.88 22.39
CA PHE A 562 -10.42 -16.44 22.66
C PHE A 562 -9.68 -16.06 23.94
N GLU A 563 -9.86 -16.79 25.04
CA GLU A 563 -9.18 -16.54 26.32
C GLU A 563 -7.65 -16.59 26.19
N LYS A 564 -7.13 -17.56 25.42
CA LYS A 564 -5.69 -17.65 25.17
C LYS A 564 -5.21 -16.51 24.26
N ALA A 565 -6.02 -16.10 23.32
CA ALA A 565 -5.72 -14.96 22.45
C ALA A 565 -5.62 -13.66 23.29
N LYS A 566 -6.52 -13.42 24.24
CA LYS A 566 -6.50 -12.27 25.16
C LYS A 566 -5.23 -12.23 26.02
N VAL A 567 -4.80 -13.38 26.55
CA VAL A 567 -3.54 -13.45 27.31
C VAL A 567 -2.32 -13.07 26.45
N LEU A 568 -2.32 -13.48 25.18
CA LEU A 568 -1.25 -13.08 24.25
C LEU A 568 -1.30 -11.59 23.89
N MET A 569 -2.48 -10.96 23.91
CA MET A 569 -2.61 -9.52 23.70
C MET A 569 -1.87 -8.70 24.77
N GLU A 570 -1.88 -9.13 26.04
CA GLU A 570 -1.08 -8.49 27.11
C GLU A 570 0.42 -8.54 26.80
N SER A 571 0.92 -9.69 26.32
CA SER A 571 2.33 -9.83 25.91
C SER A 571 2.66 -9.00 24.66
N LEU A 572 1.71 -8.84 23.77
CA LEU A 572 1.83 -7.98 22.59
C LEU A 572 1.95 -6.51 23.00
N GLU A 573 1.09 -6.04 23.89
CA GLU A 573 1.11 -4.67 24.42
C GLU A 573 2.44 -4.33 25.09
N GLU A 574 2.98 -5.22 25.94
CA GLU A 574 4.31 -5.04 26.53
C GLU A 574 5.42 -4.94 25.48
N THR A 575 5.30 -5.73 24.41
CA THR A 575 6.28 -5.73 23.33
C THR A 575 6.22 -4.41 22.56
N ILE A 576 5.02 -3.90 22.25
CA ILE A 576 4.79 -2.62 21.58
C ILE A 576 5.34 -1.47 22.42
N LYS A 577 5.04 -1.40 23.73
CA LYS A 577 5.58 -0.37 24.62
C LYS A 577 7.11 -0.33 24.63
N LYS A 578 7.76 -1.51 24.57
CA LYS A 578 9.23 -1.58 24.47
C LYS A 578 9.75 -1.09 23.11
N MET A 579 9.02 -1.34 22.02
CA MET A 579 9.37 -0.85 20.68
C MET A 579 9.28 0.67 20.60
N GLU A 580 8.25 1.27 21.21
CA GLU A 580 8.07 2.73 21.23
C GLU A 580 9.19 3.45 21.99
N LEU A 581 9.74 2.85 23.04
CA LEU A 581 10.88 3.42 23.76
C LEU A 581 12.19 3.42 22.94
N LEU A 582 12.28 2.59 21.92
CA LEU A 582 13.43 2.46 21.02
C LEU A 582 13.26 3.22 19.68
N ARG A 583 12.08 3.76 19.44
CA ARG A 583 11.73 4.56 18.25
C ARG A 583 12.18 6.00 18.38
#